data_f770123fdffde875fb96dfd30d83f212
#
_entry.id   f770123fdffde875fb96dfd30d83f212
#
_cell.length_a   1.000
_cell.length_b   1.000
_cell.length_c   1.000
_cell.angle_alpha   90.00
_cell.angle_beta   90.00
_cell.angle_gamma   90.00
#
_symmetry.space_group_name_H-M   'P 1'
#
loop_
_entity.id
_entity.type
_entity.pdbx_description
1 polymer ?
#
loop_
_entity_poly.entity_id
_entity_poly.type
_entity_poly.pdbx_seq_one_letter_code
_entity_poly.pdbx_strand_id
1 'polypeptide(L)'
;MRRWVSATGLIAALLAMLLLAGCMPGQVRSLDRNELFSLDIGRGEDEIDLFEVGGGSLDEKTRVYMRDGLVYISNGASNKVMELTSYGDLLTLWYNPDTNPRPVMLQSTPTPDTVTNKRAHDYSFDQVGEVAVTTDKTVVAEDIVSEERSIFDEELGVSLNHIVLRFAPSGELIDYLGQEGIGGTPFPYIEDLHVTIHDEIVVTTRTMDSWLVFWYNESGDPLYNVEISLDRLPVPEGIELIPQLETIIPDQERRRLYLKLDYYEESFDEDTDASYGINNSSSRIYWLDLESGEYRGYVEVPRNTVSVTGSSIFDRETVEHLYQFVGTAPGEHLYLLSREDNEQTQLLIMNTSGRVVRRRNLHLEDDRVVYKTFNVSPTGILTALLGFEDRVDLMWWRSDRLLDTEAE
;
A
#
# COMPACT_ATOMS: atom_id res chain seq x y z
N MET A 1 48.76 24.53 -51.99
CA MET A 1 48.19 23.19 -51.81
C MET A 1 46.95 23.25 -50.89
N ARG A 2 45.75 23.31 -51.48
CA ARG A 2 44.49 23.32 -50.74
C ARG A 2 44.07 21.85 -50.48
N ARG A 3 44.04 21.45 -49.22
CA ARG A 3 43.52 20.13 -48.84
C ARG A 3 42.00 20.14 -48.92
N TRP A 4 41.43 19.38 -49.85
CA TRP A 4 40.02 19.05 -49.89
C TRP A 4 39.75 18.06 -48.77
N VAL A 5 39.09 18.51 -47.70
CA VAL A 5 38.45 17.58 -46.73
C VAL A 5 37.19 17.08 -47.42
N SER A 6 37.16 15.81 -47.73
CA SER A 6 36.04 15.19 -48.48
C SER A 6 34.76 15.26 -47.64
N ALA A 7 33.69 15.76 -48.26
CA ALA A 7 32.36 15.85 -47.66
C ALA A 7 31.84 14.49 -47.09
N THR A 8 32.36 13.38 -47.60
CA THR A 8 32.09 12.01 -47.11
C THR A 8 32.61 11.77 -45.70
N GLY A 9 33.73 12.35 -45.28
CA GLY A 9 34.25 12.22 -43.92
C GLY A 9 33.39 12.97 -42.89
N LEU A 10 32.83 14.12 -43.27
CA LEU A 10 31.96 14.90 -42.41
C LEU A 10 30.58 14.22 -42.19
N ILE A 11 30.03 13.61 -43.24
CA ILE A 11 28.74 12.87 -43.18
C ILE A 11 28.90 11.59 -42.33
N ALA A 12 30.04 10.89 -42.47
CA ALA A 12 30.30 9.69 -41.65
C ALA A 12 30.48 10.04 -40.16
N ALA A 13 31.14 11.17 -39.87
CA ALA A 13 31.28 11.64 -38.48
C ALA A 13 29.95 12.11 -37.87
N LEU A 14 29.07 12.75 -38.65
CA LEU A 14 27.73 13.14 -38.22
C LEU A 14 26.83 11.94 -37.98
N LEU A 15 26.89 10.90 -38.85
CA LEU A 15 26.14 9.64 -38.67
C LEU A 15 26.64 8.88 -37.44
N ALA A 16 27.95 8.86 -37.17
CA ALA A 16 28.52 8.24 -35.99
C ALA A 16 28.10 8.97 -34.68
N MET A 17 28.04 10.32 -34.73
CA MET A 17 27.50 11.10 -33.59
C MET A 17 26.02 10.87 -33.34
N LEU A 18 25.21 10.72 -34.39
CA LEU A 18 23.77 10.38 -34.25
C LEU A 18 23.55 8.97 -33.72
N LEU A 19 24.44 8.01 -34.02
CA LEU A 19 24.36 6.62 -33.47
C LEU A 19 24.83 6.56 -32.02
N LEU A 20 25.71 7.46 -31.57
CA LEU A 20 26.16 7.58 -30.19
C LEU A 20 25.15 8.31 -29.27
N ALA A 21 24.26 9.13 -29.82
CA ALA A 21 23.21 9.81 -29.08
C ALA A 21 22.02 8.83 -28.72
N GLY A 22 21.98 7.62 -29.31
CA GLY A 22 20.91 6.65 -29.08
C GLY A 22 21.08 5.72 -27.89
N CYS A 23 22.19 5.78 -27.16
CA CYS A 23 22.48 4.89 -26.02
C CYS A 23 22.77 5.68 -24.72
N MET A 24 21.94 6.66 -24.38
CA MET A 24 21.84 7.05 -22.97
C MET A 24 20.93 6.05 -22.29
N PRO A 25 21.36 5.35 -21.21
CA PRO A 25 20.44 4.57 -20.40
C PRO A 25 19.29 5.48 -20.02
N GLY A 26 18.06 5.07 -20.35
CA GLY A 26 16.88 5.91 -20.28
C GLY A 26 16.75 6.49 -18.86
N GLN A 27 16.87 7.82 -18.78
CA GLN A 27 16.63 8.52 -17.53
C GLN A 27 15.19 8.23 -17.11
N VAL A 28 15.00 7.64 -15.92
CA VAL A 28 13.66 7.35 -15.40
C VAL A 28 12.92 8.66 -15.28
N ARG A 29 11.79 8.78 -15.97
CA ARG A 29 10.97 10.00 -15.95
C ARG A 29 10.29 10.15 -14.60
N SER A 30 10.19 11.37 -14.11
CA SER A 30 9.36 11.68 -12.94
C SER A 30 7.87 11.62 -13.32
N LEU A 31 7.06 11.17 -12.38
CA LEU A 31 5.61 11.27 -12.46
C LEU A 31 5.18 12.54 -11.69
N ASP A 32 4.41 13.39 -12.36
CA ASP A 32 3.91 14.62 -11.73
C ASP A 32 3.03 14.29 -10.53
N ARG A 33 3.38 14.83 -9.38
CA ARG A 33 2.56 14.77 -8.18
C ARG A 33 1.49 15.87 -8.23
N ASN A 34 0.33 15.55 -7.71
CA ASN A 34 -0.68 16.54 -7.42
C ASN A 34 -0.98 16.49 -5.93
N GLU A 35 -0.68 17.57 -5.23
CA GLU A 35 -1.19 17.80 -3.89
C GLU A 35 -2.69 18.05 -4.00
N LEU A 36 -3.48 17.25 -3.29
CA LEU A 36 -4.92 17.43 -3.25
C LEU A 36 -5.31 18.48 -2.22
N PHE A 37 -4.86 18.27 -0.98
CA PHE A 37 -5.09 19.18 0.15
C PHE A 37 -4.16 18.84 1.31
N SER A 38 -4.10 19.74 2.30
CA SER A 38 -3.43 19.52 3.57
C SER A 38 -4.44 19.58 4.71
N LEU A 39 -4.17 18.81 5.78
CA LEU A 39 -4.91 18.82 7.04
C LEU A 39 -3.96 19.21 8.18
N ASP A 40 -4.49 19.85 9.19
CA ASP A 40 -3.75 20.19 10.39
C ASP A 40 -3.52 18.96 11.29
N ILE A 41 -2.49 19.01 12.14
CA ILE A 41 -2.24 17.99 13.16
C ILE A 41 -3.12 18.26 14.38
N GLY A 42 -3.86 17.25 14.82
CA GLY A 42 -4.71 17.34 16.01
C GLY A 42 -5.89 16.37 16.01
N ARG A 43 -6.81 16.60 16.96
CA ARG A 43 -8.02 15.76 17.15
C ARG A 43 -9.32 16.44 16.71
N GLY A 44 -9.25 17.63 16.12
CA GLY A 44 -10.41 18.30 15.56
C GLY A 44 -11.10 17.47 14.46
N GLU A 45 -12.27 17.88 14.04
CA GLU A 45 -13.09 17.12 13.07
C GLU A 45 -12.41 16.98 11.70
N ASP A 46 -11.54 17.92 11.33
CA ASP A 46 -10.78 17.99 10.09
C ASP A 46 -9.24 17.93 10.30
N GLU A 47 -8.80 17.47 11.47
CA GLU A 47 -7.39 17.28 11.83
C GLU A 47 -7.01 15.81 11.87
N ILE A 48 -5.72 15.50 11.83
CA ILE A 48 -5.16 14.14 11.96
C ILE A 48 -4.21 14.06 13.12
N ASP A 49 -4.43 13.14 14.05
CA ASP A 49 -3.53 12.88 15.18
C ASP A 49 -2.46 11.86 14.77
N LEU A 50 -1.20 12.29 14.71
CA LEU A 50 -0.06 11.45 14.29
C LEU A 50 1.04 11.33 15.33
N PHE A 51 0.98 12.13 16.41
CA PHE A 51 2.09 12.25 17.33
C PHE A 51 1.65 12.18 18.80
N GLU A 52 2.45 11.49 19.59
CA GLU A 52 2.33 11.57 21.04
C GLU A 52 2.70 12.96 21.56
N VAL A 53 2.16 13.32 22.74
CA VAL A 53 2.59 14.51 23.49
C VAL A 53 4.06 14.36 23.84
N GLY A 54 4.92 15.04 23.08
CA GLY A 54 6.38 14.93 23.23
C GLY A 54 7.11 14.57 21.92
N GLY A 55 6.38 14.35 20.80
CA GLY A 55 6.92 14.26 19.44
C GLY A 55 7.34 12.85 18.99
N GLY A 56 6.94 11.79 19.72
CA GLY A 56 7.04 10.42 19.22
C GLY A 56 5.94 10.12 18.20
N SER A 57 6.20 9.23 17.19
CA SER A 57 5.11 8.73 16.35
C SER A 57 4.23 7.78 17.14
N LEU A 58 2.94 7.79 16.83
CA LEU A 58 1.98 6.87 17.42
C LEU A 58 2.11 5.49 16.75
N ASP A 59 1.89 4.43 17.53
CA ASP A 59 1.90 3.05 17.02
C ASP A 59 0.57 2.68 16.34
N GLU A 60 -0.47 3.50 16.53
CA GLU A 60 -1.78 3.29 15.94
C GLU A 60 -1.79 3.56 14.44
N LYS A 61 -2.55 2.73 13.74
CA LYS A 61 -2.66 2.84 12.29
C LYS A 61 -3.35 4.14 11.86
N THR A 62 -2.77 4.83 10.90
CA THR A 62 -3.45 5.86 10.11
C THR A 62 -3.37 5.45 8.65
N ARG A 63 -4.52 5.33 7.97
CA ARG A 63 -4.61 4.82 6.61
C ARG A 63 -5.38 5.77 5.71
N VAL A 64 -5.08 5.70 4.44
CA VAL A 64 -5.79 6.42 3.40
C VAL A 64 -6.33 5.45 2.36
N TYR A 65 -7.54 5.66 1.92
CA TYR A 65 -8.17 4.95 0.83
C TYR A 65 -8.84 5.93 -0.13
N MET A 66 -8.67 5.72 -1.42
CA MET A 66 -9.28 6.60 -2.44
C MET A 66 -10.16 5.80 -3.37
N ARG A 67 -11.41 6.27 -3.55
CA ARG A 67 -12.36 5.70 -4.52
C ARG A 67 -13.24 6.80 -5.12
N ASP A 68 -13.37 6.80 -6.46
CA ASP A 68 -14.28 7.71 -7.21
C ASP A 68 -14.12 9.20 -6.87
N GLY A 69 -12.88 9.63 -6.58
CA GLY A 69 -12.55 11.02 -6.26
C GLY A 69 -12.90 11.43 -4.83
N LEU A 70 -13.34 10.50 -4.00
CA LEU A 70 -13.46 10.67 -2.55
C LEU A 70 -12.25 10.05 -1.84
N VAL A 71 -11.90 10.64 -0.74
CA VAL A 71 -10.79 10.22 0.11
C VAL A 71 -11.33 9.83 1.46
N TYR A 72 -10.93 8.66 1.93
CA TYR A 72 -11.27 8.13 3.24
C TYR A 72 -9.99 8.01 4.05
N ILE A 73 -9.99 8.53 5.26
CA ILE A 73 -8.85 8.46 6.17
C ILE A 73 -9.33 7.87 7.49
N SER A 74 -8.73 6.76 7.89
CA SER A 74 -8.86 6.24 9.25
C SER A 74 -7.69 6.76 10.09
N ASN A 75 -7.97 7.23 11.30
CA ASN A 75 -6.97 7.71 12.23
C ASN A 75 -7.15 7.02 13.59
N GLY A 76 -6.33 6.01 13.85
CA GLY A 76 -6.40 5.19 15.06
C GLY A 76 -6.15 5.97 16.33
N ALA A 77 -5.20 6.89 16.32
CA ALA A 77 -4.87 7.70 17.49
C ALA A 77 -6.02 8.57 18.02
N SER A 78 -6.92 8.99 17.13
CA SER A 78 -8.13 9.73 17.51
C SER A 78 -9.42 8.93 17.35
N ASN A 79 -9.33 7.66 16.95
CA ASN A 79 -10.51 6.79 16.79
C ASN A 79 -11.60 7.41 15.92
N LYS A 80 -11.25 7.74 14.69
CA LYS A 80 -12.19 8.32 13.72
C LYS A 80 -11.90 7.90 12.29
N VAL A 81 -12.95 7.92 11.46
CA VAL A 81 -12.89 7.76 10.01
C VAL A 81 -13.48 9.00 9.37
N MET A 82 -12.79 9.56 8.40
CA MET A 82 -13.15 10.79 7.69
C MET A 82 -13.42 10.48 6.23
N GLU A 83 -14.51 10.99 5.68
CA GLU A 83 -14.79 11.05 4.24
C GLU A 83 -14.61 12.48 3.76
N LEU A 84 -13.72 12.69 2.78
CA LEU A 84 -13.38 14.01 2.25
C LEU A 84 -13.53 14.04 0.72
N THR A 85 -13.81 15.22 0.20
CA THR A 85 -13.67 15.46 -1.23
C THR A 85 -12.20 15.53 -1.63
N SER A 86 -11.92 15.47 -2.94
CA SER A 86 -10.57 15.71 -3.49
C SER A 86 -10.06 17.15 -3.27
N TYR A 87 -10.86 18.03 -2.69
CA TYR A 87 -10.49 19.40 -2.31
C TYR A 87 -10.27 19.56 -0.80
N GLY A 88 -10.41 18.46 -0.03
CA GLY A 88 -10.28 18.49 1.42
C GLY A 88 -11.54 18.88 2.20
N ASP A 89 -12.68 19.05 1.52
CA ASP A 89 -13.94 19.31 2.22
C ASP A 89 -14.39 18.03 2.95
N LEU A 90 -14.54 18.12 4.27
CA LEU A 90 -15.07 17.03 5.09
C LEU A 90 -16.56 16.85 4.81
N LEU A 91 -16.96 15.64 4.42
CA LEU A 91 -18.33 15.24 4.10
C LEU A 91 -18.98 14.46 5.24
N THR A 92 -18.30 13.40 5.69
CA THR A 92 -18.79 12.51 6.73
C THR A 92 -17.67 12.21 7.73
N LEU A 93 -18.02 12.18 9.00
CA LEU A 93 -17.13 11.81 10.09
C LEU A 93 -17.80 10.73 10.95
N TRP A 94 -17.15 9.59 11.10
CA TRP A 94 -17.43 8.61 12.14
C TRP A 94 -16.37 8.80 13.23
N TYR A 95 -16.78 9.01 14.47
CA TYR A 95 -15.82 9.35 15.51
C TYR A 95 -16.25 8.82 16.89
N ASN A 96 -15.27 8.50 17.72
CA ASN A 96 -15.50 8.19 19.11
C ASN A 96 -15.64 9.51 19.90
N PRO A 97 -16.83 9.80 20.50
CA PRO A 97 -17.07 11.06 21.22
C PRO A 97 -16.29 11.16 22.54
N ASP A 98 -15.75 10.06 23.07
CA ASP A 98 -14.96 10.05 24.28
C ASP A 98 -13.51 10.48 24.05
N THR A 99 -13.00 10.32 22.82
CA THR A 99 -11.61 10.63 22.44
C THR A 99 -11.48 11.85 21.56
N ASN A 100 -12.58 12.36 20.99
CA ASN A 100 -12.58 13.51 20.10
C ASN A 100 -13.45 14.65 20.62
N PRO A 101 -13.09 15.90 20.31
CA PRO A 101 -13.97 17.04 20.54
C PRO A 101 -15.25 16.90 19.71
N ARG A 102 -16.33 17.45 20.21
CA ARG A 102 -17.60 17.44 19.51
C ARG A 102 -17.51 18.25 18.20
N PRO A 103 -17.90 17.66 17.04
CA PRO A 103 -17.91 18.36 15.77
C PRO A 103 -18.75 19.63 15.80
N VAL A 104 -18.28 20.68 15.15
CA VAL A 104 -18.92 22.01 15.09
C VAL A 104 -19.42 22.31 13.67
N MET A 105 -18.63 21.93 12.64
CA MET A 105 -18.96 22.17 11.24
C MET A 105 -19.93 21.12 10.68
N LEU A 106 -19.95 19.93 11.29
CA LEU A 106 -20.81 18.82 10.90
C LEU A 106 -22.05 18.76 11.80
N GLN A 107 -23.21 18.52 11.22
CA GLN A 107 -24.44 18.41 11.98
C GLN A 107 -24.80 16.93 12.21
N SER A 108 -24.98 16.56 13.47
CA SER A 108 -25.43 15.20 13.86
C SER A 108 -26.90 14.93 13.49
N THR A 109 -27.71 15.99 13.25
CA THR A 109 -29.14 15.87 12.91
C THR A 109 -29.50 16.91 11.87
N PRO A 110 -30.03 16.50 10.67
CA PRO A 110 -30.53 17.45 9.69
C PRO A 110 -31.69 18.24 10.28
N THR A 111 -31.59 19.56 10.29
CA THR A 111 -32.78 20.41 10.53
C THR A 111 -33.52 20.62 9.21
N PRO A 112 -34.87 20.76 9.24
CA PRO A 112 -35.67 20.84 8.01
C PRO A 112 -35.28 21.99 7.05
N ASP A 113 -34.56 22.98 7.54
CA ASP A 113 -34.19 24.21 6.79
C ASP A 113 -32.75 24.18 6.26
N THR A 114 -31.92 23.16 6.61
CA THR A 114 -30.54 23.05 6.15
C THR A 114 -30.31 21.72 5.41
N VAL A 115 -30.32 21.79 4.09
CA VAL A 115 -29.88 20.69 3.23
C VAL A 115 -28.34 20.72 3.23
N THR A 116 -27.72 20.05 4.21
CA THR A 116 -26.28 19.84 4.19
C THR A 116 -26.01 18.35 3.99
N ASN A 117 -25.06 18.05 3.10
CA ASN A 117 -24.54 16.70 2.93
C ASN A 117 -23.45 16.35 3.95
N LYS A 118 -23.13 17.29 4.87
CA LYS A 118 -22.10 17.13 5.88
C LYS A 118 -22.69 16.50 7.14
N ARG A 119 -22.14 15.35 7.58
CA ARG A 119 -22.68 14.53 8.66
C ARG A 119 -21.61 14.10 9.64
N ALA A 120 -21.97 14.02 10.92
CA ALA A 120 -21.14 13.38 11.94
C ALA A 120 -21.95 12.26 12.61
N HIS A 121 -21.32 11.11 12.76
CA HIS A 121 -21.88 9.90 13.36
C HIS A 121 -21.04 9.48 14.56
N ASP A 122 -21.67 9.43 15.71
CA ASP A 122 -21.04 8.94 16.95
C ASP A 122 -20.92 7.41 16.85
N TYR A 123 -19.72 6.90 17.00
CA TYR A 123 -19.44 5.49 17.13
C TYR A 123 -18.28 5.27 18.11
N SER A 124 -18.46 4.42 19.11
CA SER A 124 -17.44 4.16 20.12
C SER A 124 -16.40 3.14 19.60
N PHE A 125 -15.54 3.58 18.67
CA PHE A 125 -14.40 2.79 18.26
C PHE A 125 -13.48 2.55 19.46
N ASP A 126 -13.00 1.32 19.61
CA ASP A 126 -11.94 1.01 20.58
C ASP A 126 -10.57 1.34 19.98
N GLN A 127 -10.29 0.90 18.74
CA GLN A 127 -9.09 1.29 18.00
C GLN A 127 -9.30 1.07 16.50
N VAL A 128 -9.61 2.14 15.77
CA VAL A 128 -9.78 2.05 14.31
C VAL A 128 -8.43 1.81 13.62
N GLY A 129 -8.44 0.96 12.59
CA GLY A 129 -7.24 0.60 11.83
C GLY A 129 -7.41 0.76 10.32
N GLU A 130 -7.35 -0.34 9.57
CA GLU A 130 -7.48 -0.36 8.12
C GLU A 130 -8.86 0.17 7.67
N VAL A 131 -8.91 0.78 6.48
CA VAL A 131 -10.15 1.28 5.86
C VAL A 131 -10.18 1.00 4.38
N ALA A 132 -11.33 0.58 3.88
CA ALA A 132 -11.60 0.44 2.46
C ALA A 132 -13.07 0.80 2.17
N VAL A 133 -13.45 0.95 0.90
CA VAL A 133 -14.78 1.42 0.52
C VAL A 133 -15.26 0.72 -0.73
N THR A 134 -16.52 0.32 -0.76
CA THR A 134 -17.19 -0.29 -1.91
C THR A 134 -17.64 0.75 -2.95
N THR A 135 -18.10 0.31 -4.11
CA THR A 135 -18.60 1.19 -5.19
C THR A 135 -19.86 1.94 -4.76
N ASP A 136 -20.70 1.32 -3.94
CA ASP A 136 -21.92 1.94 -3.39
C ASP A 136 -21.63 2.85 -2.19
N LYS A 137 -20.33 3.06 -1.85
CA LYS A 137 -19.84 3.88 -0.73
C LYS A 137 -20.13 3.29 0.67
N THR A 138 -20.29 1.98 0.77
CA THR A 138 -20.22 1.31 2.06
C THR A 138 -18.79 1.38 2.57
N VAL A 139 -18.58 2.00 3.73
CA VAL A 139 -17.28 2.08 4.37
C VAL A 139 -17.06 0.82 5.20
N VAL A 140 -15.94 0.15 4.96
CA VAL A 140 -15.46 -0.99 5.75
C VAL A 140 -14.22 -0.55 6.54
N ALA A 141 -14.25 -0.72 7.86
CA ALA A 141 -13.20 -0.23 8.74
C ALA A 141 -12.87 -1.27 9.82
N GLU A 142 -11.58 -1.49 10.03
CA GLU A 142 -11.08 -2.28 11.15
C GLU A 142 -11.38 -1.57 12.46
N ASP A 143 -11.81 -2.36 13.46
CA ASP A 143 -11.90 -1.94 14.86
C ASP A 143 -11.47 -3.09 15.76
N ILE A 144 -11.12 -2.79 17.01
CA ILE A 144 -10.80 -3.77 18.02
C ILE A 144 -12.01 -3.91 18.95
N VAL A 145 -12.35 -5.12 19.34
CA VAL A 145 -13.37 -5.35 20.36
C VAL A 145 -12.76 -5.25 21.75
N SER A 146 -13.58 -4.87 22.74
CA SER A 146 -13.17 -4.79 24.14
C SER A 146 -12.62 -6.14 24.66
N GLU A 147 -11.78 -6.09 25.69
CA GLU A 147 -11.18 -7.30 26.32
C GLU A 147 -12.23 -8.36 26.69
N GLU A 148 -13.44 -7.95 27.12
CA GLU A 148 -14.52 -8.86 27.47
C GLU A 148 -15.06 -9.69 26.29
N ARG A 149 -14.90 -9.17 25.07
CA ARG A 149 -15.31 -9.81 23.79
C ARG A 149 -14.14 -10.48 23.06
N SER A 150 -12.92 -10.27 23.54
CA SER A 150 -11.72 -10.91 23.00
C SER A 150 -11.73 -12.39 23.32
N ILE A 151 -11.31 -13.22 22.36
CA ILE A 151 -11.24 -14.68 22.47
C ILE A 151 -9.77 -15.07 22.28
N PHE A 152 -9.22 -15.85 23.21
CA PHE A 152 -7.91 -16.45 22.99
C PHE A 152 -8.07 -17.78 22.24
N ASP A 153 -7.44 -17.88 21.08
CA ASP A 153 -7.41 -19.11 20.29
C ASP A 153 -6.16 -19.92 20.69
N GLU A 154 -6.39 -21.09 21.28
CA GLU A 154 -5.31 -21.96 21.76
C GLU A 154 -4.54 -22.63 20.61
N GLU A 155 -5.19 -22.86 19.45
CA GLU A 155 -4.58 -23.49 18.28
C GLU A 155 -3.66 -22.52 17.54
N LEU A 156 -4.11 -21.30 17.36
CA LEU A 156 -3.33 -20.22 16.73
C LEU A 156 -2.37 -19.53 17.72
N GLY A 157 -2.58 -19.69 19.03
CA GLY A 157 -1.77 -19.07 20.08
C GLY A 157 -1.88 -17.56 20.14
N VAL A 158 -2.99 -16.97 19.67
CA VAL A 158 -3.19 -15.51 19.56
C VAL A 158 -4.54 -15.07 20.10
N SER A 159 -4.66 -13.80 20.45
CA SER A 159 -5.95 -13.18 20.78
C SER A 159 -6.69 -12.80 19.51
N LEU A 160 -7.96 -13.16 19.45
CA LEU A 160 -8.91 -12.80 18.41
C LEU A 160 -9.72 -11.60 18.93
N ASN A 161 -9.41 -10.42 18.46
CA ASN A 161 -10.03 -9.19 18.95
C ASN A 161 -10.26 -8.13 17.86
N HIS A 162 -9.91 -8.39 16.60
CA HIS A 162 -10.18 -7.50 15.49
C HIS A 162 -11.47 -7.85 14.78
N ILE A 163 -12.23 -6.86 14.35
CA ILE A 163 -13.44 -6.99 13.53
C ILE A 163 -13.39 -6.00 12.38
N VAL A 164 -14.23 -6.21 11.37
CA VAL A 164 -14.40 -5.25 10.28
C VAL A 164 -15.83 -4.73 10.31
N LEU A 165 -16.00 -3.48 10.69
CA LEU A 165 -17.27 -2.76 10.72
C LEU A 165 -17.69 -2.38 9.30
N ARG A 166 -19.00 -2.42 9.01
CA ARG A 166 -19.55 -1.93 7.75
C ARG A 166 -20.54 -0.80 8.02
N PHE A 167 -20.29 0.36 7.44
CA PHE A 167 -21.15 1.54 7.55
C PHE A 167 -21.81 1.84 6.22
N ALA A 168 -23.12 2.05 6.24
CA ALA A 168 -23.87 2.46 5.06
C ALA A 168 -23.45 3.85 4.56
N PRO A 169 -23.75 4.22 3.30
CA PRO A 169 -23.55 5.57 2.80
C PRO A 169 -24.30 6.65 3.59
N SER A 170 -25.33 6.26 4.34
CA SER A 170 -26.03 7.14 5.30
C SER A 170 -25.20 7.45 6.55
N GLY A 171 -24.14 6.70 6.80
CA GLY A 171 -23.30 6.77 8.00
C GLY A 171 -23.67 5.80 9.13
N GLU A 172 -24.80 5.09 8.98
CA GLU A 172 -25.27 4.13 9.99
C GLU A 172 -24.48 2.83 9.93
N LEU A 173 -24.20 2.23 11.11
CA LEU A 173 -23.61 0.90 11.18
C LEU A 173 -24.60 -0.12 10.62
N ILE A 174 -24.16 -0.92 9.65
CA ILE A 174 -24.92 -2.05 9.10
C ILE A 174 -24.71 -3.25 10.01
N ASP A 175 -23.48 -3.71 10.15
CA ASP A 175 -23.04 -4.88 10.90
C ASP A 175 -21.50 -4.88 11.04
N TYR A 176 -20.96 -6.02 11.48
CA TYR A 176 -19.54 -6.30 11.43
C TYR A 176 -19.26 -7.69 10.85
N LEU A 177 -18.09 -7.83 10.22
CA LEU A 177 -17.57 -9.12 9.78
C LEU A 177 -16.57 -9.67 10.80
N GLY A 178 -16.65 -10.97 11.00
CA GLY A 178 -15.66 -11.82 11.63
C GLY A 178 -15.32 -12.99 10.71
N GLN A 179 -14.57 -13.98 11.20
CA GLN A 179 -14.01 -15.07 10.40
C GLN A 179 -15.08 -15.84 9.59
N GLU A 180 -16.27 -16.09 10.17
CA GLU A 180 -17.37 -16.80 9.52
C GLU A 180 -18.37 -15.87 8.80
N GLY A 181 -18.04 -14.59 8.63
CA GLY A 181 -18.90 -13.58 8.02
C GLY A 181 -19.56 -12.67 9.05
N ILE A 182 -20.79 -12.27 8.77
CA ILE A 182 -21.54 -11.32 9.61
C ILE A 182 -21.72 -11.84 11.03
N GLY A 183 -21.25 -11.05 12.00
CA GLY A 183 -21.36 -11.40 13.43
C GLY A 183 -20.48 -12.56 13.87
N GLY A 184 -19.52 -12.96 13.02
CA GLY A 184 -18.61 -14.07 13.28
C GLY A 184 -17.58 -13.81 14.36
N THR A 185 -16.74 -14.82 14.62
CA THR A 185 -15.61 -14.75 15.55
C THR A 185 -14.65 -13.63 15.13
N PRO A 186 -14.15 -12.81 16.07
CA PRO A 186 -13.15 -11.81 15.72
C PRO A 186 -11.92 -12.40 15.03
N PHE A 187 -11.22 -11.58 14.27
CA PHE A 187 -9.97 -11.94 13.60
C PHE A 187 -8.77 -11.86 14.54
N PRO A 188 -7.66 -12.55 14.22
CA PRO A 188 -6.33 -12.17 14.70
C PRO A 188 -5.97 -10.75 14.23
N TYR A 189 -4.72 -10.34 14.45
CA TYR A 189 -4.23 -9.05 13.97
C TYR A 189 -4.47 -8.90 12.45
N ILE A 190 -5.23 -7.87 12.06
CA ILE A 190 -5.47 -7.54 10.66
C ILE A 190 -4.23 -6.82 10.12
N GLU A 191 -3.59 -7.37 9.11
CA GLU A 191 -2.45 -6.76 8.43
C GLU A 191 -2.91 -5.77 7.37
N ASP A 192 -3.96 -6.16 6.59
CA ASP A 192 -4.47 -5.36 5.48
C ASP A 192 -5.96 -5.65 5.20
N LEU A 193 -6.64 -4.66 4.62
CA LEU A 193 -8.06 -4.72 4.27
C LEU A 193 -8.26 -4.17 2.86
N HIS A 194 -8.81 -5.00 1.97
CA HIS A 194 -9.03 -4.63 0.58
C HIS A 194 -10.49 -4.75 0.17
N VAL A 195 -10.89 -3.94 -0.79
CA VAL A 195 -12.14 -4.10 -1.53
C VAL A 195 -11.80 -4.16 -3.02
N THR A 196 -12.22 -5.23 -3.69
CA THR A 196 -11.98 -5.43 -5.12
C THR A 196 -12.87 -4.55 -5.99
N ILE A 197 -12.68 -4.59 -7.31
CA ILE A 197 -13.60 -3.89 -8.25
C ILE A 197 -15.01 -4.51 -8.28
N HIS A 198 -15.17 -5.71 -7.75
CA HIS A 198 -16.45 -6.41 -7.61
C HIS A 198 -17.08 -6.24 -6.23
N ASP A 199 -16.59 -5.28 -5.44
CA ASP A 199 -17.02 -5.02 -4.06
C ASP A 199 -16.88 -6.22 -3.11
N GLU A 200 -16.03 -7.19 -3.46
CA GLU A 200 -15.67 -8.28 -2.57
C GLU A 200 -14.65 -7.77 -1.53
N ILE A 201 -14.88 -8.14 -0.26
CA ILE A 201 -14.06 -7.71 0.87
C ILE A 201 -13.02 -8.78 1.18
N VAL A 202 -11.75 -8.39 1.29
CA VAL A 202 -10.64 -9.28 1.60
C VAL A 202 -9.92 -8.79 2.83
N VAL A 203 -9.91 -9.62 3.87
CA VAL A 203 -9.24 -9.35 5.14
C VAL A 203 -8.01 -10.26 5.23
N THR A 204 -6.84 -9.65 5.30
CA THR A 204 -5.57 -10.36 5.47
C THR A 204 -5.13 -10.21 6.91
N THR A 205 -4.92 -11.33 7.60
CA THR A 205 -4.52 -11.36 9.01
C THR A 205 -3.24 -12.15 9.20
N ARG A 206 -2.55 -11.89 10.30
CA ARG A 206 -1.28 -12.53 10.60
C ARG A 206 -1.26 -13.13 12.00
N THR A 207 -0.70 -14.33 12.09
CA THR A 207 -0.31 -14.97 13.33
C THR A 207 1.22 -15.11 13.39
N MET A 208 1.75 -15.83 14.37
CA MET A 208 3.18 -16.09 14.46
C MET A 208 3.70 -16.99 13.33
N ASP A 209 2.90 -17.99 12.92
CA ASP A 209 3.32 -19.09 12.05
C ASP A 209 2.62 -19.08 10.69
N SER A 210 1.58 -18.26 10.52
CA SER A 210 0.77 -18.25 9.30
C SER A 210 0.13 -16.88 9.02
N TRP A 211 -0.23 -16.70 7.77
CA TRP A 211 -1.15 -15.64 7.34
C TRP A 211 -2.48 -16.28 6.99
N LEU A 212 -3.59 -15.64 7.43
CA LEU A 212 -4.94 -16.08 7.12
C LEU A 212 -5.63 -15.03 6.26
N VAL A 213 -6.23 -15.45 5.16
CA VAL A 213 -6.95 -14.56 4.25
C VAL A 213 -8.41 -14.98 4.19
N PHE A 214 -9.27 -14.05 4.55
CA PHE A 214 -10.71 -14.20 4.54
C PHE A 214 -11.30 -13.39 3.40
N TRP A 215 -12.04 -14.02 2.51
CA TRP A 215 -12.64 -13.40 1.34
C TRP A 215 -14.16 -13.49 1.41
N TYR A 216 -14.83 -12.34 1.34
CA TYR A 216 -16.29 -12.22 1.44
C TYR A 216 -16.85 -11.61 0.16
N ASN A 217 -18.12 -11.95 -0.15
CA ASN A 217 -18.87 -11.24 -1.16
C ASN A 217 -19.29 -9.84 -0.64
N GLU A 218 -19.92 -9.04 -1.52
CA GLU A 218 -20.44 -7.70 -1.18
C GLU A 218 -21.43 -7.69 0.00
N SER A 219 -22.16 -8.80 0.19
CA SER A 219 -23.12 -8.96 1.28
C SER A 219 -22.47 -9.34 2.62
N GLY A 220 -21.19 -9.72 2.62
CA GLY A 220 -20.46 -10.19 3.80
C GLY A 220 -20.54 -11.70 4.04
N ASP A 221 -21.04 -12.47 3.06
CA ASP A 221 -21.00 -13.92 3.13
C ASP A 221 -19.61 -14.44 2.80
N PRO A 222 -19.05 -15.41 3.55
CA PRO A 222 -17.72 -15.94 3.31
C PRO A 222 -17.66 -16.73 1.99
N LEU A 223 -16.64 -16.45 1.18
CA LEU A 223 -16.35 -17.16 -0.07
C LEU A 223 -15.15 -18.10 0.09
N TYR A 224 -14.06 -17.60 0.69
CA TYR A 224 -12.83 -18.36 0.91
C TYR A 224 -12.23 -18.02 2.27
N ASN A 225 -11.61 -19.03 2.88
CA ASN A 225 -10.69 -18.90 4.01
C ASN A 225 -9.43 -19.68 3.64
N VAL A 226 -8.30 -18.99 3.59
CA VAL A 226 -7.03 -19.54 3.12
C VAL A 226 -5.95 -19.33 4.16
N GLU A 227 -5.32 -20.41 4.59
CA GLU A 227 -4.14 -20.37 5.44
C GLU A 227 -2.87 -20.52 4.60
N ILE A 228 -1.92 -19.59 4.79
CA ILE A 228 -0.60 -19.61 4.18
C ILE A 228 0.42 -19.76 5.31
N SER A 229 0.86 -20.99 5.50
CA SER A 229 1.83 -21.36 6.53
C SER A 229 3.23 -20.90 6.15
N LEU A 230 3.96 -20.26 7.07
CA LEU A 230 5.28 -19.70 6.82
C LEU A 230 6.36 -20.78 6.64
N ASP A 231 6.13 -21.99 7.13
CA ASP A 231 7.03 -23.14 6.95
C ASP A 231 6.86 -23.85 5.59
N ARG A 232 5.83 -23.51 4.83
CA ARG A 232 5.49 -24.10 3.52
C ARG A 232 5.50 -23.11 2.37
N LEU A 233 6.21 -22.01 2.52
CA LEU A 233 6.35 -21.04 1.45
C LEU A 233 7.13 -21.64 0.26
N PRO A 234 6.80 -21.29 -0.98
CA PRO A 234 7.52 -21.77 -2.15
C PRO A 234 8.98 -21.30 -2.13
N VAL A 235 9.91 -22.22 -2.30
CA VAL A 235 11.36 -21.94 -2.38
C VAL A 235 11.88 -22.40 -3.74
N PRO A 236 12.77 -21.61 -4.40
CA PRO A 236 13.45 -22.01 -5.62
C PRO A 236 14.26 -23.30 -5.43
N GLU A 237 14.20 -24.19 -6.42
CA GLU A 237 14.94 -25.44 -6.36
C GLU A 237 16.46 -25.22 -6.47
N GLY A 238 17.22 -26.01 -5.73
CA GLY A 238 18.70 -26.14 -5.87
C GLY A 238 19.53 -25.09 -5.15
N ILE A 239 18.93 -24.19 -4.38
CA ILE A 239 19.60 -23.18 -3.57
C ILE A 239 18.97 -23.20 -2.18
N GLU A 240 19.80 -23.16 -1.14
CA GLU A 240 19.32 -23.02 0.24
C GLU A 240 19.02 -21.54 0.52
N LEU A 241 17.73 -21.19 0.45
CA LEU A 241 17.25 -19.82 0.63
C LEU A 241 16.26 -19.78 1.79
N ILE A 242 16.27 -18.67 2.51
CA ILE A 242 15.33 -18.36 3.59
C ILE A 242 14.22 -17.47 2.99
N PRO A 243 13.00 -18.00 2.81
CA PRO A 243 11.89 -17.19 2.31
C PRO A 243 11.30 -16.32 3.42
N GLN A 244 10.99 -15.08 3.10
CA GLN A 244 10.24 -14.17 3.94
C GLN A 244 9.02 -13.66 3.16
N LEU A 245 7.82 -13.91 3.68
CA LEU A 245 6.58 -13.36 3.14
C LEU A 245 6.46 -11.90 3.60
N GLU A 246 6.47 -10.97 2.66
CA GLU A 246 6.36 -9.55 2.94
C GLU A 246 4.89 -9.12 3.04
N THR A 247 4.09 -9.47 2.04
CA THR A 247 2.69 -9.07 1.99
C THR A 247 1.87 -9.98 1.08
N ILE A 248 0.54 -9.95 1.29
CA ILE A 248 -0.46 -10.65 0.47
C ILE A 248 -1.48 -9.61 0.01
N ILE A 249 -1.63 -9.44 -1.30
CA ILE A 249 -2.58 -8.51 -1.90
C ILE A 249 -3.49 -9.24 -2.88
N PRO A 250 -4.84 -9.01 -2.84
CA PRO A 250 -5.75 -9.65 -3.78
C PRO A 250 -5.63 -9.08 -5.20
N ASP A 251 -5.94 -9.91 -6.19
CA ASP A 251 -6.20 -9.45 -7.56
C ASP A 251 -7.52 -8.67 -7.60
N GLN A 252 -7.57 -7.62 -8.40
CA GLN A 252 -8.76 -6.77 -8.49
C GLN A 252 -9.93 -7.40 -9.26
N GLU A 253 -9.63 -8.28 -10.21
CA GLU A 253 -10.63 -8.85 -11.15
C GLU A 253 -10.93 -10.32 -10.90
N ARG A 254 -9.99 -11.04 -10.25
CA ARG A 254 -10.04 -12.49 -10.08
C ARG A 254 -9.87 -12.87 -8.62
N ARG A 255 -10.46 -13.96 -8.22
CA ARG A 255 -10.28 -14.53 -6.88
C ARG A 255 -8.93 -15.24 -6.78
N ARG A 256 -7.89 -14.41 -6.66
CA ARG A 256 -6.49 -14.77 -6.65
C ARG A 256 -5.75 -13.90 -5.64
N LEU A 257 -4.75 -14.46 -5.00
CA LEU A 257 -3.85 -13.73 -4.09
C LEU A 257 -2.47 -13.62 -4.71
N TYR A 258 -1.86 -12.45 -4.61
CA TYR A 258 -0.46 -12.21 -4.90
C TYR A 258 0.33 -12.18 -3.60
N LEU A 259 1.36 -13.02 -3.52
CA LEU A 259 2.24 -13.15 -2.37
C LEU A 259 3.62 -12.66 -2.77
N LYS A 260 4.09 -11.57 -2.15
CA LYS A 260 5.48 -11.15 -2.35
C LYS A 260 6.38 -11.83 -1.34
N LEU A 261 7.39 -12.54 -1.85
CA LEU A 261 8.41 -13.21 -1.07
C LEU A 261 9.79 -12.63 -1.39
N ASP A 262 10.52 -12.31 -0.33
CA ASP A 262 11.94 -11.98 -0.39
C ASP A 262 12.74 -13.20 0.06
N TYR A 263 13.76 -13.53 -0.71
CA TYR A 263 14.65 -14.66 -0.44
C TYR A 263 16.00 -14.17 0.03
N TYR A 264 16.47 -14.77 1.10
CA TYR A 264 17.74 -14.43 1.70
C TYR A 264 18.68 -15.64 1.70
N GLU A 265 19.96 -15.36 1.56
CA GLU A 265 21.04 -16.35 1.66
C GLU A 265 22.03 -15.95 2.75
N GLU A 266 22.54 -16.93 3.46
CA GLU A 266 23.62 -16.71 4.40
C GLU A 266 24.94 -16.51 3.67
N SER A 267 25.70 -15.51 4.10
CA SER A 267 27.05 -15.24 3.59
C SER A 267 28.05 -15.77 4.56
N PHE A 268 29.02 -16.54 4.04
CA PHE A 268 30.11 -17.16 4.81
C PHE A 268 31.46 -16.56 4.44
N ASP A 269 32.30 -16.41 5.43
CA ASP A 269 33.70 -16.04 5.23
C ASP A 269 34.47 -17.22 4.62
N GLU A 270 35.13 -17.01 3.48
CA GLU A 270 35.82 -18.09 2.73
C GLU A 270 36.95 -18.75 3.50
N ASP A 271 37.56 -18.05 4.47
CA ASP A 271 38.72 -18.57 5.22
C ASP A 271 38.31 -19.28 6.51
N THR A 272 37.22 -18.85 7.14
CA THR A 272 36.81 -19.33 8.47
C THR A 272 35.52 -20.15 8.48
N ASP A 273 34.80 -20.20 7.35
CA ASP A 273 33.48 -20.83 7.23
C ASP A 273 32.44 -20.29 8.26
N ALA A 274 32.72 -19.10 8.77
CA ALA A 274 31.83 -18.43 9.71
C ALA A 274 30.82 -17.59 8.99
N SER A 275 29.52 -17.70 9.38
CA SER A 275 28.45 -16.81 8.86
C SER A 275 28.72 -15.39 9.33
N TYR A 276 28.78 -14.42 8.41
CA TYR A 276 28.98 -13.01 8.72
C TYR A 276 27.79 -12.14 8.35
N GLY A 277 26.74 -12.69 7.76
CA GLY A 277 25.54 -11.92 7.42
C GLY A 277 24.51 -12.68 6.60
N ILE A 278 23.40 -12.01 6.39
CA ILE A 278 22.29 -12.47 5.54
C ILE A 278 22.08 -11.40 4.46
N ASN A 279 22.12 -11.81 3.20
CA ASN A 279 21.90 -10.92 2.06
C ASN A 279 20.64 -11.28 1.31
N ASN A 280 19.93 -10.28 0.76
CA ASN A 280 18.84 -10.56 -0.15
C ASN A 280 19.37 -11.16 -1.46
N SER A 281 18.84 -12.31 -1.82
CA SER A 281 19.21 -13.04 -3.04
C SER A 281 18.27 -12.67 -4.21
N SER A 282 16.96 -12.63 -3.96
CA SER A 282 15.96 -12.30 -4.98
C SER A 282 14.62 -11.99 -4.33
N SER A 283 13.73 -11.39 -5.10
CA SER A 283 12.33 -11.16 -4.72
C SER A 283 11.40 -11.69 -5.79
N ARG A 284 10.30 -12.35 -5.39
CA ARG A 284 9.31 -12.91 -6.29
C ARG A 284 7.90 -12.59 -5.83
N ILE A 285 6.99 -12.43 -6.79
CA ILE A 285 5.55 -12.36 -6.53
C ILE A 285 4.92 -13.62 -7.11
N TYR A 286 4.41 -14.46 -6.23
CA TYR A 286 3.63 -15.66 -6.59
C TYR A 286 2.15 -15.31 -6.65
N TRP A 287 1.38 -16.07 -7.42
CA TRP A 287 -0.07 -15.99 -7.37
C TRP A 287 -0.70 -17.35 -7.05
N LEU A 288 -1.58 -17.30 -6.06
CA LEU A 288 -2.38 -18.40 -5.60
C LEU A 288 -3.81 -18.24 -6.15
N ASP A 289 -4.26 -19.21 -6.92
CA ASP A 289 -5.62 -19.26 -7.43
C ASP A 289 -6.53 -19.89 -6.36
N LEU A 290 -7.57 -19.17 -5.94
CA LEU A 290 -8.41 -19.60 -4.82
C LEU A 290 -9.40 -20.72 -5.20
N GLU A 291 -9.77 -20.84 -6.46
CA GLU A 291 -10.67 -21.90 -6.90
C GLU A 291 -9.99 -23.27 -6.89
N SER A 292 -8.72 -23.32 -7.26
CA SER A 292 -7.92 -24.55 -7.30
C SER A 292 -7.10 -24.78 -6.02
N GLY A 293 -6.81 -23.74 -5.23
CA GLY A 293 -5.89 -23.80 -4.11
C GLY A 293 -4.41 -23.99 -4.48
N GLU A 294 -4.02 -23.69 -5.74
CA GLU A 294 -2.68 -23.95 -6.25
C GLU A 294 -1.96 -22.67 -6.66
N TYR A 295 -0.65 -22.65 -6.42
CA TYR A 295 0.23 -21.65 -7.03
C TYR A 295 0.30 -21.88 -8.54
N ARG A 296 -0.12 -20.87 -9.31
CA ARG A 296 -0.16 -20.95 -10.78
C ARG A 296 1.10 -20.43 -11.44
N GLY A 297 1.94 -19.72 -10.73
CA GLY A 297 3.20 -19.20 -11.23
C GLY A 297 3.78 -18.11 -10.34
N TYR A 298 4.84 -17.50 -10.83
CA TYR A 298 5.49 -16.36 -10.19
C TYR A 298 6.13 -15.44 -11.22
N VAL A 299 6.45 -14.24 -10.77
CA VAL A 299 7.26 -13.28 -11.51
C VAL A 299 8.40 -12.80 -10.62
N GLU A 300 9.60 -12.63 -11.20
CA GLU A 300 10.73 -12.05 -10.49
C GLU A 300 10.59 -10.52 -10.46
N VAL A 301 10.80 -9.94 -9.26
CA VAL A 301 10.85 -8.50 -9.09
C VAL A 301 12.24 -8.03 -9.48
N PRO A 302 12.37 -7.09 -10.44
CA PRO A 302 13.70 -6.61 -10.85
C PRO A 302 14.41 -5.92 -9.69
N ARG A 303 15.71 -6.11 -9.59
CA ARG A 303 16.53 -5.40 -8.60
C ARG A 303 16.54 -3.90 -8.88
N ASN A 304 16.46 -3.09 -7.83
CA ASN A 304 16.71 -1.65 -7.90
C ASN A 304 18.10 -1.37 -7.37
N THR A 305 19.07 -1.20 -8.28
CA THR A 305 20.45 -0.93 -7.94
C THR A 305 20.78 0.53 -8.21
N VAL A 306 21.20 1.25 -7.17
CA VAL A 306 21.61 2.66 -7.24
C VAL A 306 23.11 2.75 -7.01
N SER A 307 23.81 3.48 -7.88
CA SER A 307 25.23 3.76 -7.68
C SER A 307 25.39 4.98 -6.78
N VAL A 308 25.87 4.79 -5.58
CA VAL A 308 26.19 5.86 -4.64
C VAL A 308 27.65 6.24 -4.81
N THR A 309 27.92 7.55 -4.94
CA THR A 309 29.27 8.07 -5.00
C THR A 309 29.80 8.16 -3.56
N GLY A 310 30.78 7.32 -3.22
CA GLY A 310 31.46 7.37 -1.93
C GLY A 310 32.28 8.67 -1.75
N SER A 311 33.14 8.70 -0.75
CA SER A 311 33.99 9.86 -0.41
C SER A 311 34.98 10.28 -1.52
N SER A 312 35.12 9.47 -2.58
CA SER A 312 35.94 9.74 -3.76
C SER A 312 35.15 9.48 -5.03
N ILE A 313 35.38 10.29 -6.08
CA ILE A 313 34.81 10.11 -7.45
C ILE A 313 35.15 8.74 -8.08
N PHE A 314 36.12 8.03 -7.51
CA PHE A 314 36.53 6.69 -7.95
C PHE A 314 35.90 5.57 -7.11
N ASP A 315 35.20 5.93 -6.02
CA ASP A 315 34.60 4.99 -5.07
C ASP A 315 33.09 4.95 -5.35
N ARG A 316 32.68 4.07 -6.25
CA ARG A 316 31.26 3.83 -6.55
C ARG A 316 30.85 2.57 -5.85
N GLU A 317 30.03 2.74 -4.84
CA GLU A 317 29.35 1.64 -4.19
C GLU A 317 27.98 1.45 -4.85
N THR A 318 27.60 0.19 -5.04
CA THR A 318 26.26 -0.13 -5.56
C THR A 318 25.41 -0.57 -4.38
N VAL A 319 24.37 0.20 -4.09
CA VAL A 319 23.39 -0.12 -3.06
C VAL A 319 22.16 -0.73 -3.74
N GLU A 320 21.64 -1.81 -3.18
CA GLU A 320 20.44 -2.46 -3.65
C GLU A 320 19.26 -2.12 -2.71
N HIS A 321 18.19 -1.62 -3.29
CA HIS A 321 16.95 -1.33 -2.58
C HIS A 321 15.88 -2.33 -2.94
N LEU A 322 15.20 -2.88 -1.95
CA LEU A 322 14.07 -3.77 -2.16
C LEU A 322 12.84 -2.95 -2.55
N TYR A 323 12.03 -3.54 -3.42
CA TYR A 323 10.70 -3.04 -3.72
C TYR A 323 9.71 -3.57 -2.69
N GLN A 324 8.88 -2.69 -2.17
CA GLN A 324 7.68 -3.01 -1.40
C GLN A 324 6.50 -3.19 -2.35
N PHE A 325 5.72 -4.25 -2.20
CA PHE A 325 4.51 -4.46 -2.98
C PHE A 325 3.35 -3.73 -2.32
N VAL A 326 2.74 -2.76 -3.02
CA VAL A 326 1.80 -1.80 -2.41
C VAL A 326 0.39 -1.86 -3.00
N GLY A 327 0.16 -2.64 -4.05
CA GLY A 327 -1.18 -2.77 -4.61
C GLY A 327 -1.24 -3.43 -5.96
N THR A 328 -2.46 -3.66 -6.41
CA THR A 328 -2.81 -4.24 -7.71
C THR A 328 -3.81 -3.35 -8.44
N ALA A 329 -3.84 -3.46 -9.77
CA ALA A 329 -4.84 -2.83 -10.59
C ALA A 329 -5.31 -3.79 -11.70
N PRO A 330 -6.48 -3.54 -12.34
CA PRO A 330 -7.02 -4.36 -13.42
C PRO A 330 -5.99 -4.65 -14.52
N GLY A 331 -6.10 -5.81 -15.16
CA GLY A 331 -5.13 -6.26 -16.17
C GLY A 331 -3.87 -6.89 -15.56
N GLU A 332 -3.97 -7.41 -14.34
CA GLU A 332 -2.88 -8.08 -13.61
C GLU A 332 -1.66 -7.16 -13.39
N HIS A 333 -1.90 -5.86 -13.17
CA HIS A 333 -0.85 -4.89 -12.88
C HIS A 333 -0.47 -4.91 -11.40
N LEU A 334 0.84 -5.01 -11.16
CA LEU A 334 1.47 -5.07 -9.83
C LEU A 334 2.21 -3.76 -9.59
N TYR A 335 1.93 -3.09 -8.48
CA TYR A 335 2.50 -1.81 -8.08
C TYR A 335 3.53 -1.99 -6.98
N LEU A 336 4.74 -1.54 -7.23
CA LEU A 336 5.85 -1.66 -6.29
C LEU A 336 6.51 -0.31 -6.08
N LEU A 337 6.89 -0.04 -4.85
CA LEU A 337 7.62 1.17 -4.46
C LEU A 337 8.98 0.80 -3.90
N SER A 338 10.02 1.50 -4.31
CA SER A 338 11.35 1.39 -3.74
C SER A 338 11.84 2.77 -3.35
N ARG A 339 12.47 2.87 -2.19
CA ARG A 339 13.14 4.10 -1.75
C ARG A 339 14.51 4.18 -2.40
N GLU A 340 14.88 5.35 -2.93
CA GLU A 340 16.24 5.66 -3.37
C GLU A 340 16.93 6.59 -2.35
N ASP A 341 18.26 6.51 -2.26
CA ASP A 341 19.06 7.28 -1.28
C ASP A 341 18.99 8.81 -1.44
N ASN A 342 18.47 9.29 -2.57
CA ASN A 342 18.35 10.71 -2.90
C ASN A 342 16.92 11.24 -2.69
N GLU A 343 16.19 10.75 -1.68
CA GLU A 343 14.83 11.20 -1.38
C GLU A 343 13.80 10.93 -2.48
N GLN A 344 14.15 10.07 -3.44
CA GLN A 344 13.27 9.67 -4.52
C GLN A 344 12.71 8.29 -4.26
N THR A 345 11.40 8.21 -4.18
CA THR A 345 10.70 6.93 -4.21
C THR A 345 10.47 6.53 -5.66
N GLN A 346 10.85 5.33 -6.05
CA GLN A 346 10.61 4.83 -7.40
C GLN A 346 9.36 3.95 -7.44
N LEU A 347 8.42 4.31 -8.30
CA LEU A 347 7.28 3.47 -8.67
C LEU A 347 7.67 2.56 -9.82
N LEU A 348 7.49 1.25 -9.61
CA LEU A 348 7.57 0.21 -10.62
C LEU A 348 6.18 -0.38 -10.82
N ILE A 349 5.68 -0.34 -12.05
CA ILE A 349 4.47 -1.08 -12.45
C ILE A 349 4.91 -2.20 -13.38
N MET A 350 4.58 -3.42 -13.02
CA MET A 350 4.86 -4.60 -13.83
C MET A 350 3.61 -5.48 -13.93
N ASN A 351 3.62 -6.47 -14.77
CA ASN A 351 2.54 -7.45 -14.88
C ASN A 351 3.02 -8.87 -14.58
N THR A 352 2.08 -9.81 -14.47
CA THR A 352 2.36 -11.21 -14.18
C THR A 352 3.15 -11.95 -15.29
N SER A 353 3.30 -11.36 -16.48
CA SER A 353 4.21 -11.89 -17.50
C SER A 353 5.69 -11.50 -17.29
N GLY A 354 5.99 -10.74 -16.25
CA GLY A 354 7.34 -10.22 -15.97
C GLY A 354 7.72 -8.96 -16.73
N ARG A 355 6.79 -8.42 -17.53
CA ARG A 355 7.05 -7.18 -18.27
C ARG A 355 6.94 -5.98 -17.35
N VAL A 356 7.98 -5.17 -17.31
CA VAL A 356 7.93 -3.83 -16.72
C VAL A 356 7.08 -2.94 -17.62
N VAL A 357 5.90 -2.56 -17.13
CA VAL A 357 4.97 -1.66 -17.83
C VAL A 357 5.48 -0.24 -17.75
N ARG A 358 5.84 0.21 -16.55
CA ARG A 358 6.36 1.57 -16.30
C ARG A 358 7.32 1.59 -15.11
N ARG A 359 8.25 2.53 -15.18
CA ARG A 359 9.12 2.93 -14.07
C ARG A 359 9.11 4.45 -13.98
N ARG A 360 8.80 5.00 -12.81
CA ARG A 360 8.70 6.45 -12.59
C ARG A 360 9.27 6.83 -11.24
N ASN A 361 9.93 7.97 -11.18
CA ASN A 361 10.34 8.55 -9.91
C ASN A 361 9.21 9.40 -9.35
N LEU A 362 8.87 9.16 -8.10
CA LEU A 362 7.94 9.99 -7.32
C LEU A 362 8.77 10.99 -6.54
N HIS A 363 8.44 12.26 -6.65
CA HIS A 363 9.12 13.30 -5.89
C HIS A 363 8.45 13.46 -4.54
N LEU A 364 9.11 13.02 -3.48
CA LEU A 364 8.70 13.17 -2.09
C LEU A 364 9.76 14.01 -1.36
N GLU A 365 9.35 14.85 -0.41
CA GLU A 365 10.27 15.57 0.48
C GLU A 365 10.59 14.67 1.69
N ASP A 366 11.19 13.51 1.43
CA ASP A 366 11.36 12.40 2.39
C ASP A 366 12.16 12.78 3.66
N ASP A 367 13.03 13.79 3.58
CA ASP A 367 13.82 14.30 4.72
C ASP A 367 12.98 14.96 5.81
N ARG A 368 11.77 15.41 5.46
CA ARG A 368 10.84 16.09 6.36
C ARG A 368 9.61 15.26 6.71
N VAL A 369 9.41 14.13 6.03
CA VAL A 369 8.27 13.24 6.24
C VAL A 369 8.55 12.34 7.45
N VAL A 370 7.73 12.44 8.47
CA VAL A 370 7.81 11.65 9.71
C VAL A 370 6.84 10.46 9.72
N TYR A 371 5.79 10.54 8.91
CA TYR A 371 4.83 9.46 8.69
C TYR A 371 4.44 9.36 7.23
N LYS A 372 4.34 8.16 6.68
CA LYS A 372 3.84 7.96 5.31
C LYS A 372 3.08 6.66 5.16
N THR A 373 1.98 6.72 4.44
CA THR A 373 1.24 5.54 4.00
C THR A 373 0.82 5.72 2.56
N PHE A 374 0.79 4.60 1.81
CA PHE A 374 0.43 4.57 0.40
C PHE A 374 -0.78 3.68 0.19
N ASN A 375 -1.59 4.02 -0.78
CA ASN A 375 -2.70 3.19 -1.23
C ASN A 375 -2.78 3.23 -2.76
N VAL A 376 -3.04 2.07 -3.35
CA VAL A 376 -3.37 1.95 -4.78
C VAL A 376 -4.86 1.70 -4.88
N SER A 377 -5.59 2.64 -5.46
CA SER A 377 -7.04 2.48 -5.66
C SER A 377 -7.34 1.26 -6.55
N PRO A 378 -8.55 0.68 -6.49
CA PRO A 378 -8.93 -0.42 -7.37
C PRO A 378 -8.77 -0.13 -8.86
N THR A 379 -8.69 1.15 -9.26
CA THR A 379 -8.49 1.59 -10.64
C THR A 379 -7.03 1.94 -10.99
N GLY A 380 -6.08 1.79 -10.03
CA GLY A 380 -4.66 2.01 -10.24
C GLY A 380 -4.18 3.45 -10.02
N ILE A 381 -4.90 4.27 -9.26
CA ILE A 381 -4.42 5.57 -8.80
C ILE A 381 -3.58 5.36 -7.54
N LEU A 382 -2.35 5.82 -7.55
CA LEU A 382 -1.50 5.83 -6.35
C LEU A 382 -1.80 7.08 -5.53
N THR A 383 -2.07 6.89 -4.26
CA THR A 383 -2.32 7.94 -3.27
C THR A 383 -1.35 7.80 -2.11
N ALA A 384 -0.92 8.90 -1.52
CA ALA A 384 -0.12 8.91 -0.31
C ALA A 384 -0.63 9.94 0.69
N LEU A 385 -0.59 9.58 1.96
CA LEU A 385 -0.75 10.48 3.09
C LEU A 385 0.64 10.66 3.71
N LEU A 386 1.12 11.91 3.70
CA LEU A 386 2.45 12.30 4.15
C LEU A 386 2.32 13.20 5.38
N GLY A 387 2.73 12.70 6.53
CA GLY A 387 2.75 13.44 7.78
C GLY A 387 4.06 14.19 7.96
N PHE A 388 3.97 15.49 8.23
CA PHE A 388 5.05 16.37 8.61
C PHE A 388 4.87 16.79 10.09
N GLU A 389 5.81 17.53 10.64
CA GLU A 389 5.69 17.99 12.04
C GLU A 389 4.50 18.93 12.28
N ASP A 390 4.06 19.66 11.26
CA ASP A 390 3.05 20.72 11.34
C ASP A 390 1.76 20.44 10.56
N ARG A 391 1.73 19.47 9.68
CA ARG A 391 0.58 19.15 8.83
C ARG A 391 0.64 17.74 8.24
N VAL A 392 -0.45 17.36 7.62
CA VAL A 392 -0.56 16.12 6.83
C VAL A 392 -0.97 16.49 5.42
N ASP A 393 -0.14 16.15 4.44
CA ASP A 393 -0.43 16.41 3.03
C ASP A 393 -0.98 15.14 2.36
N LEU A 394 -2.07 15.28 1.62
CA LEU A 394 -2.59 14.24 0.76
C LEU A 394 -2.12 14.45 -0.68
N MET A 395 -1.44 13.45 -1.18
CA MET A 395 -0.89 13.43 -2.53
C MET A 395 -1.52 12.33 -3.37
N TRP A 396 -1.61 12.54 -4.67
CA TRP A 396 -1.93 11.49 -5.61
C TRP A 396 -1.10 11.56 -6.89
N TRP A 397 -0.97 10.41 -7.55
CA TRP A 397 -0.36 10.26 -8.86
C TRP A 397 -1.32 9.50 -9.76
N ARG A 398 -1.61 10.07 -10.93
CA ARG A 398 -2.48 9.46 -11.94
C ARG A 398 -1.75 8.32 -12.65
N SER A 399 -1.33 7.33 -11.86
CA SER A 399 -0.65 6.12 -12.34
C SER A 399 -1.57 5.21 -13.17
N ASP A 400 -2.89 5.32 -12.98
CA ASP A 400 -3.92 4.72 -13.84
C ASP A 400 -3.71 5.05 -15.32
N ARG A 401 -3.35 6.29 -15.66
CA ARG A 401 -3.07 6.73 -17.04
C ARG A 401 -1.85 6.08 -17.67
N LEU A 402 -0.97 5.50 -16.86
CA LEU A 402 0.22 4.80 -17.34
C LEU A 402 -0.11 3.40 -17.86
N LEU A 403 -1.26 2.84 -17.50
CA LEU A 403 -1.69 1.50 -17.87
C LEU A 403 -2.23 1.46 -19.31
N ASP A 404 -2.89 2.54 -19.75
CA ASP A 404 -3.56 2.64 -21.05
C ASP A 404 -2.63 2.92 -22.23
N THR A 405 -1.38 3.31 -21.97
CA THR A 405 -0.43 3.67 -23.02
C THR A 405 0.34 2.44 -23.47
N GLU A 406 0.22 2.07 -24.74
CA GLU A 406 1.10 1.05 -25.35
C GLU A 406 2.56 1.40 -25.07
N ALA A 407 3.38 0.36 -24.84
CA ALA A 407 4.77 0.51 -24.44
C ALA A 407 5.55 1.42 -25.39
N GLU A 408 6.10 2.51 -24.89
CA GLU A 408 7.13 3.31 -25.54
C GLU A 408 8.45 2.57 -25.69
#